data_80de64a6bf96f4eacebca5de29c59230
#
_entry.id   80de64a6bf96f4eacebca5de29c59230
#
_cell.length_a   1.000
_cell.length_b   1.000
_cell.length_c   1.000
_cell.angle_alpha   90.00
_cell.angle_beta   90.00
_cell.angle_gamma   90.00
#
_symmetry.space_group_name_H-M   'P 1'
#
loop_
_entity.id
_entity.type
_entity.pdbx_description
1 polymer ?
#
loop_
_entity_poly.entity_id
_entity_poly.type
_entity_poly.pdbx_seq_one_letter_code
_entity_poly.pdbx_strand_id
1 'polypeptide(L)'
;MIQRIQSIYLLLTTALMAVFLFLPIAQFDTTDGIYSFTAQGISTVEAMTTPVQDSAAAVTQTSVFTPTWGVFVLGTVIAVLSFITIFLYKNRPTQARICMIDAFFLVTFYIVIFLSGYTFREDLSASNISWTXXXXXXXMPFIALILDILAYKAINKDERLVRSLDRIR
;
A
#
# COMPACT_ATOMS: atom_id res chain seq x y z
N MET A 1 -22.74 -20.10 -4.13
CA MET A 1 -21.40 -20.24 -4.74
C MET A 1 -20.71 -18.90 -5.04
N ILE A 2 -21.47 -17.84 -5.26
CA ILE A 2 -20.93 -16.49 -5.62
C ILE A 2 -20.18 -15.85 -4.44
N GLN A 3 -20.58 -16.12 -3.19
CA GLN A 3 -19.90 -15.58 -1.99
C GLN A 3 -18.40 -15.90 -1.91
N ARG A 4 -17.97 -17.03 -2.45
CA ARG A 4 -16.55 -17.44 -2.42
C ARG A 4 -15.67 -16.50 -3.25
N ILE A 5 -16.21 -16.00 -4.37
CA ILE A 5 -15.46 -15.10 -5.27
C ILE A 5 -15.20 -13.74 -4.59
N GLN A 6 -16.19 -13.21 -3.86
CA GLN A 6 -16.08 -11.94 -3.12
C GLN A 6 -14.96 -12.01 -2.06
N SER A 7 -14.95 -13.10 -1.29
CA SER A 7 -13.93 -13.34 -0.26
C SER A 7 -12.52 -13.49 -0.85
N ILE A 8 -12.43 -14.08 -2.06
CA ILE A 8 -11.13 -14.23 -2.77
C ILE A 8 -10.59 -12.85 -3.16
N TYR A 9 -11.44 -11.96 -3.69
CA TYR A 9 -11.01 -10.59 -4.05
C TYR A 9 -10.49 -9.83 -2.83
N LEU A 10 -11.24 -9.84 -1.72
CA LEU A 10 -10.87 -9.16 -0.47
C LEU A 10 -9.60 -9.77 0.16
N LEU A 11 -9.47 -11.09 0.12
CA LEU A 11 -8.27 -11.78 0.61
C LEU A 11 -7.05 -11.38 -0.22
N LEU A 12 -7.21 -11.29 -1.54
CA LEU A 12 -6.12 -10.88 -2.43
C LEU A 12 -5.73 -9.41 -2.20
N THR A 13 -6.72 -8.53 -1.96
CA THR A 13 -6.48 -7.11 -1.57
C THR A 13 -5.67 -7.05 -0.28
N THR A 14 -6.09 -7.79 0.76
CA THR A 14 -5.39 -7.86 2.05
C THR A 14 -3.94 -8.34 1.86
N ALA A 15 -3.74 -9.41 1.09
CA ALA A 15 -2.41 -9.98 0.83
C ALA A 15 -1.51 -9.00 0.08
N LEU A 16 -2.04 -8.34 -0.96
CA LEU A 16 -1.30 -7.34 -1.75
C LEU A 16 -0.86 -6.16 -0.88
N MET A 17 -1.78 -5.64 -0.06
CA MET A 17 -1.47 -4.52 0.84
C MET A 17 -0.46 -4.92 1.92
N ALA A 18 -0.59 -6.13 2.48
CA ALA A 18 0.37 -6.64 3.47
C ALA A 18 1.78 -6.77 2.87
N VAL A 19 1.90 -7.31 1.66
CA VAL A 19 3.18 -7.42 0.96
C VAL A 19 3.74 -6.04 0.65
N PHE A 20 2.90 -5.11 0.19
CA PHE A 20 3.29 -3.74 -0.16
C PHE A 20 3.97 -3.02 1.03
N LEU A 21 3.46 -3.22 2.26
CA LEU A 21 3.99 -2.54 3.46
C LEU A 21 5.46 -2.87 3.75
N PHE A 22 5.97 -4.01 3.24
CA PHE A 22 7.34 -4.45 3.49
C PHE A 22 8.27 -4.20 2.30
N LEU A 23 7.72 -3.78 1.15
CA LEU A 23 8.53 -3.55 -0.04
C LEU A 23 9.02 -2.10 -0.12
N PRO A 24 10.21 -1.86 -0.68
CA PRO A 24 10.67 -0.48 -0.93
C PRO A 24 9.85 0.15 -2.06
N ILE A 25 9.30 1.33 -1.79
CA ILE A 25 8.40 2.06 -2.70
C ILE A 25 9.22 2.77 -3.78
N ALA A 26 10.33 3.41 -3.40
CA ALA A 26 11.19 4.18 -4.30
C ALA A 26 12.63 4.18 -3.80
N GLN A 27 13.54 4.44 -4.69
CA GLN A 27 14.95 4.69 -4.37
C GLN A 27 15.35 6.04 -4.92
N PHE A 28 16.06 6.81 -4.11
CA PHE A 28 16.55 8.14 -4.44
C PHE A 28 18.07 8.09 -4.52
N ASP A 29 18.62 8.38 -5.69
CA ASP A 29 20.05 8.48 -5.89
C ASP A 29 20.48 9.93 -5.65
N THR A 30 21.26 10.13 -4.60
CA THR A 30 21.77 11.44 -4.20
C THR A 30 23.32 11.39 -4.26
N THR A 31 23.97 12.54 -4.29
CA THR A 31 25.42 12.64 -4.21
C THR A 31 26.01 12.00 -2.95
N ASP A 32 25.22 11.93 -1.88
CA ASP A 32 25.63 11.41 -0.57
C ASP A 32 25.32 9.92 -0.37
N GLY A 33 24.60 9.29 -1.32
CA GLY A 33 24.27 7.87 -1.24
C GLY A 33 22.90 7.51 -1.80
N ILE A 34 22.56 6.25 -1.66
CA ILE A 34 21.26 5.71 -2.12
C ILE A 34 20.32 5.62 -0.91
N TYR A 35 19.18 6.27 -1.01
CA TYR A 35 18.13 6.23 0.01
C TYR A 35 16.97 5.36 -0.48
N SER A 36 16.53 4.43 0.36
CA SER A 36 15.35 3.62 0.08
C SER A 36 14.14 4.13 0.88
N PHE A 37 13.08 4.45 0.18
CA PHE A 37 11.79 4.87 0.73
C PHE A 37 10.91 3.63 0.89
N THR A 38 10.55 3.33 2.14
CA THR A 38 9.62 2.25 2.49
C THR A 38 8.38 2.85 3.16
N ALA A 39 7.33 2.06 3.34
CA ALA A 39 6.14 2.49 4.07
C ALA A 39 6.47 2.87 5.52
N GLN A 40 7.47 2.22 6.12
CA GLN A 40 7.86 2.41 7.51
C GLN A 40 8.72 3.66 7.71
N GLY A 41 9.54 3.99 6.72
CA GLY A 41 10.48 5.10 6.81
C GLY A 41 11.48 5.10 5.68
N ILE A 42 12.38 6.05 5.74
CA ILE A 42 13.44 6.20 4.76
C ILE A 42 14.74 5.76 5.43
N SER A 43 15.43 4.83 4.77
CA SER A 43 16.72 4.30 5.23
C SER A 43 17.78 4.48 4.15
N THR A 44 19.01 4.74 4.57
CA THR A 44 20.17 4.73 3.67
C THR A 44 20.49 3.28 3.29
N VAL A 45 20.57 3.01 2.00
CA VAL A 45 21.11 1.74 1.51
C VAL A 45 22.61 1.90 1.44
N GLU A 46 23.31 1.25 2.37
CA GLU A 46 24.76 1.15 2.25
C GLU A 46 25.08 0.38 0.96
N ALA A 47 25.70 1.04 0.02
CA ALA A 47 26.30 0.33 -1.11
C ALA A 47 27.34 -0.64 -0.50
N MET A 48 27.13 -1.94 -0.69
CA MET A 48 28.14 -2.95 -0.37
C MET A 48 29.34 -2.74 -1.27
N THR A 49 30.10 -1.68 -1.01
CA THR A 49 31.43 -1.53 -1.60
C THR A 49 32.40 -2.25 -0.67
N THR A 50 33.15 -3.16 -1.26
CA THR A 50 34.29 -3.90 -0.74
C THR A 50 35.08 -3.16 0.35
N PRO A 51 35.52 -3.88 1.40
CA PRO A 51 36.29 -3.24 2.47
C PRO A 51 37.66 -2.76 1.95
N VAL A 52 37.77 -1.49 1.66
CA VAL A 52 39.08 -0.87 1.53
C VAL A 52 39.49 -0.42 2.93
N GLN A 53 40.43 -1.15 3.45
CA GLN A 53 41.15 -0.89 4.69
C GLN A 53 41.79 0.49 4.66
N ASP A 54 41.77 1.15 5.77
CA ASP A 54 42.50 2.36 6.16
C ASP A 54 41.82 3.71 5.86
N SER A 55 41.22 4.21 6.89
CA SER A 55 41.40 5.55 7.49
C SER A 55 40.28 5.80 8.47
N ALA A 56 40.65 5.99 9.72
CA ALA A 56 39.78 6.33 10.81
C ALA A 56 39.19 7.74 10.64
N ALA A 57 38.23 7.87 9.75
CA ALA A 57 37.25 8.94 9.82
C ALA A 57 35.96 8.26 10.23
N ALA A 58 35.60 8.44 11.48
CA ALA A 58 34.27 8.05 11.96
C ALA A 58 33.25 8.84 11.14
N VAL A 59 32.86 8.28 9.98
CA VAL A 59 31.66 8.74 9.29
C VAL A 59 30.53 8.42 10.23
N THR A 60 30.12 9.43 10.97
CA THR A 60 28.89 9.37 11.75
C THR A 60 27.78 9.16 10.73
N GLN A 61 27.41 7.90 10.51
CA GLN A 61 26.25 7.54 9.73
C GLN A 61 25.04 8.07 10.49
N THR A 62 24.71 9.31 10.21
CA THR A 62 23.42 9.83 10.60
C THR A 62 22.43 9.14 9.66
N SER A 63 21.95 7.98 10.09
CA SER A 63 20.75 7.40 9.49
C SER A 63 19.63 8.41 9.75
N VAL A 64 19.42 9.31 8.79
CA VAL A 64 18.31 10.25 8.86
C VAL A 64 17.05 9.42 8.64
N PHE A 65 16.55 8.85 9.73
CA PHE A 65 15.29 8.14 9.72
C PHE A 65 14.17 9.18 9.80
N THR A 66 13.66 9.57 8.63
CA THR A 66 12.44 10.37 8.57
C THR A 66 11.26 9.40 8.60
N PRO A 67 10.47 9.43 9.68
CA PRO A 67 9.38 8.47 9.81
C PRO A 67 8.23 8.82 8.86
N THR A 68 7.94 7.93 7.93
CA THR A 68 6.75 7.98 7.07
C THR A 68 5.62 7.13 7.68
N TRP A 69 5.47 7.20 9.00
CA TRP A 69 4.51 6.38 9.74
C TRP A 69 3.07 6.55 9.26
N GLY A 70 2.74 7.71 8.67
CA GLY A 70 1.41 7.96 8.10
C GLY A 70 1.07 7.00 6.96
N VAL A 71 2.04 6.72 6.08
CA VAL A 71 1.89 5.74 4.98
C VAL A 71 1.69 4.33 5.57
N PHE A 72 2.51 3.97 6.56
CA PHE A 72 2.44 2.65 7.20
C PHE A 72 1.10 2.43 7.92
N VAL A 73 0.66 3.42 8.72
CA VAL A 73 -0.61 3.34 9.47
C VAL A 73 -1.79 3.23 8.51
N LEU A 74 -1.85 4.09 7.48
CA LEU A 74 -2.96 4.08 6.52
C LEU A 74 -2.99 2.76 5.74
N GLY A 75 -1.85 2.26 5.28
CA GLY A 75 -1.75 0.97 4.60
C GLY A 75 -2.17 -0.21 5.48
N THR A 76 -1.81 -0.16 6.78
CA THR A 76 -2.22 -1.16 7.76
C THR A 76 -3.74 -1.11 7.97
N VAL A 77 -4.33 0.09 8.08
CA VAL A 77 -5.79 0.27 8.23
C VAL A 77 -6.53 -0.35 7.04
N ILE A 78 -6.07 -0.11 5.81
CA ILE A 78 -6.65 -0.70 4.59
C ILE A 78 -6.60 -2.23 4.66
N ALA A 79 -5.43 -2.80 4.96
CA ALA A 79 -5.26 -4.26 5.04
C ALA A 79 -6.17 -4.88 6.11
N VAL A 80 -6.32 -4.22 7.26
CA VAL A 80 -7.18 -4.67 8.37
C VAL A 80 -8.66 -4.53 7.98
N LEU A 81 -9.07 -3.44 7.35
CA LEU A 81 -10.45 -3.22 6.89
C LEU A 81 -10.87 -4.28 5.86
N SER A 82 -10.04 -4.51 4.84
CA SER A 82 -10.25 -5.56 3.84
C SER A 82 -10.39 -6.94 4.52
N PHE A 83 -9.52 -7.23 5.50
CA PHE A 83 -9.55 -8.50 6.25
C PHE A 83 -10.84 -8.64 7.06
N ILE A 84 -11.23 -7.61 7.81
CA ILE A 84 -12.48 -7.61 8.61
C ILE A 84 -13.68 -7.79 7.69
N THR A 85 -13.68 -7.17 6.52
CA THR A 85 -14.78 -7.23 5.54
C THR A 85 -15.04 -8.68 5.09
N ILE A 86 -14.03 -9.55 5.06
CA ILE A 86 -14.20 -10.97 4.74
C ILE A 86 -15.14 -11.64 5.76
N PHE A 87 -15.01 -11.30 7.05
CA PHE A 87 -15.82 -11.91 8.12
C PHE A 87 -17.25 -11.35 8.19
N LEU A 88 -17.52 -10.22 7.54
CA LEU A 88 -18.86 -9.60 7.51
C LEU A 88 -19.78 -10.21 6.45
N TYR A 89 -19.52 -11.42 5.99
CA TYR A 89 -20.30 -12.10 4.95
C TYR A 89 -21.79 -12.28 5.30
N LYS A 90 -22.15 -12.27 6.58
CA LYS A 90 -23.55 -12.37 7.03
C LYS A 90 -24.35 -11.08 6.77
N ASN A 91 -23.68 -9.92 6.87
CA ASN A 91 -24.31 -8.60 6.73
C ASN A 91 -23.86 -7.95 5.42
N ARG A 92 -24.45 -8.39 4.29
CA ARG A 92 -24.09 -7.95 2.92
C ARG A 92 -24.14 -6.42 2.73
N PRO A 93 -25.20 -5.70 3.20
CA PRO A 93 -25.22 -4.25 3.02
C PRO A 93 -24.08 -3.54 3.79
N THR A 94 -23.73 -4.02 4.97
CA THR A 94 -22.59 -3.50 5.75
C THR A 94 -21.26 -3.79 5.04
N GLN A 95 -21.11 -5.01 4.51
CA GLN A 95 -19.93 -5.42 3.74
C GLN A 95 -19.72 -4.49 2.54
N ALA A 96 -20.77 -4.19 1.78
CA ALA A 96 -20.70 -3.29 0.61
C ALA A 96 -20.27 -1.88 1.01
N ARG A 97 -20.78 -1.36 2.15
CA ARG A 97 -20.40 -0.03 2.65
C ARG A 97 -18.92 0.03 3.05
N ILE A 98 -18.42 -1.02 3.72
CA ILE A 98 -17.01 -1.07 4.14
C ILE A 98 -16.09 -1.17 2.92
N CYS A 99 -16.45 -1.95 1.89
CA CYS A 99 -15.69 -1.96 0.62
C CYS A 99 -15.60 -0.57 0.00
N MET A 100 -16.69 0.20 0.03
CA MET A 100 -16.67 1.57 -0.51
C MET A 100 -15.73 2.48 0.31
N ILE A 101 -15.72 2.33 1.62
CA ILE A 101 -14.82 3.06 2.53
C ILE A 101 -13.36 2.65 2.26
N ASP A 102 -13.13 1.35 2.07
CA ASP A 102 -11.80 0.79 1.80
C ASP A 102 -11.26 1.32 0.46
N ALA A 103 -12.09 1.36 -0.58
CA ALA A 103 -11.73 1.96 -1.89
C ALA A 103 -11.36 3.43 -1.73
N PHE A 104 -12.10 4.19 -0.91
CA PHE A 104 -11.80 5.60 -0.62
C PHE A 104 -10.45 5.73 0.08
N PHE A 105 -10.16 4.87 1.06
CA PHE A 105 -8.87 4.85 1.74
C PHE A 105 -7.71 4.50 0.78
N LEU A 106 -7.93 3.60 -0.17
CA LEU A 106 -6.93 3.25 -1.19
C LEU A 106 -6.59 4.46 -2.08
N VAL A 107 -7.61 5.25 -2.47
CA VAL A 107 -7.38 6.49 -3.23
C VAL A 107 -6.60 7.51 -2.38
N THR A 108 -7.00 7.69 -1.12
CA THR A 108 -6.30 8.58 -0.15
C THR A 108 -4.85 8.12 0.04
N PHE A 109 -4.61 6.83 0.09
CA PHE A 109 -3.29 6.22 0.23
C PHE A 109 -2.36 6.64 -0.92
N TYR A 110 -2.86 6.66 -2.17
CA TYR A 110 -2.11 7.16 -3.32
C TYR A 110 -1.70 8.62 -3.15
N ILE A 111 -2.64 9.46 -2.69
CA ILE A 111 -2.39 10.89 -2.47
C ILE A 111 -1.28 11.05 -1.42
N VAL A 112 -1.37 10.29 -0.32
CA VAL A 112 -0.38 10.36 0.78
C VAL A 112 1.01 9.91 0.30
N ILE A 113 1.10 8.80 -0.44
CA ILE A 113 2.38 8.32 -1.01
C ILE A 113 2.99 9.38 -1.93
N PHE A 114 2.17 9.96 -2.82
CA PHE A 114 2.64 10.97 -3.79
C PHE A 114 3.16 12.22 -3.07
N LEU A 115 2.40 12.73 -2.09
CA LEU A 115 2.79 13.89 -1.30
C LEU A 115 4.09 13.62 -0.50
N SER A 116 4.17 12.45 0.14
CA SER A 116 5.37 12.07 0.91
C SER A 116 6.61 11.98 0.01
N GLY A 117 6.47 11.42 -1.18
CA GLY A 117 7.55 11.33 -2.15
C GLY A 117 7.96 12.71 -2.68
N TYR A 118 6.99 13.60 -2.89
CA TYR A 118 7.23 14.95 -3.39
C TYR A 118 7.99 15.81 -2.36
N THR A 119 7.52 15.85 -1.11
CA THR A 119 8.17 16.60 -0.03
C THR A 119 9.59 16.11 0.21
N PHE A 120 9.78 14.80 0.17
CA PHE A 120 11.10 14.20 0.39
C PHE A 120 12.11 14.54 -0.72
N ARG A 121 11.62 14.59 -1.96
CA ARG A 121 12.43 15.00 -3.11
C ARG A 121 12.98 16.43 -2.92
N GLU A 122 12.14 17.34 -2.44
CA GLU A 122 12.54 18.74 -2.19
C GLU A 122 13.59 18.84 -1.08
N ASP A 123 13.39 18.10 0.01
CA ASP A 123 14.31 18.09 1.16
C ASP A 123 15.72 17.59 0.79
N LEU A 124 15.81 16.57 -0.07
CA LEU A 124 17.08 15.97 -0.45
C LEU A 124 17.79 16.66 -1.61
N SER A 125 17.16 17.62 -2.30
CA SER A 125 17.66 18.22 -3.55
C SER A 125 18.12 17.12 -4.55
N ALA A 126 17.40 16.01 -4.58
CA ALA A 126 17.77 14.81 -5.34
C ALA A 126 17.75 15.11 -6.84
N SER A 127 18.90 14.97 -7.47
CA SER A 127 19.07 15.24 -8.90
C SER A 127 18.45 14.15 -9.77
N ASN A 128 18.43 12.91 -9.29
CA ASN A 128 17.89 11.77 -10.02
C ASN A 128 17.03 10.88 -9.12
N ILE A 129 15.83 10.58 -9.58
CA ILE A 129 14.94 9.63 -8.92
C ILE A 129 14.86 8.39 -9.81
N SER A 130 15.38 7.28 -9.32
CA SER A 130 15.22 6.01 -10.03
C SER A 130 13.90 5.35 -9.57
N TRP A 131 12.87 5.47 -10.37
CA TRP A 131 11.54 4.89 -10.09
C TRP A 131 11.49 3.39 -10.43
N THR A 132 12.63 2.79 -10.47
CA THR A 132 12.76 1.36 -10.83
C THR A 132 11.98 0.40 -9.91
N UNK A 133 11.90 0.59 -8.87
CA UNK A 133 11.10 -0.18 -7.93
C UNK A 133 9.68 0.36 -7.74
N UNK A 134 9.63 1.47 -8.15
CA UNK A 134 8.38 2.10 -7.97
C UNK A 134 7.29 1.62 -8.91
N UNK A 135 7.62 1.13 -9.96
CA UNK A 135 6.62 0.63 -10.88
C UNK A 135 5.90 -0.63 -10.34
N UNK A 136 6.56 -1.34 -9.76
CA UNK A 136 5.97 -2.55 -9.20
C UNK A 136 5.24 -2.29 -7.86
N UNK A 137 5.72 -1.53 -7.11
CA UNK A 137 5.11 -1.20 -5.87
C UNK A 137 3.90 -0.27 -6.02
N UNK A 138 3.87 0.55 -6.92
CA UNK A 138 2.78 1.40 -7.22
C UNK A 138 1.67 0.71 -7.98
N UNK A 139 1.95 -0.37 -8.50
CA UNK A 139 0.99 -1.25 -9.13
C UNK A 139 0.18 -2.09 -8.12
N MET A 140 0.79 -2.45 -7.09
CA MET A 140 0.12 -3.30 -6.08
C MET A 140 -1.13 -2.64 -5.50
N PRO A 141 -1.07 -1.43 -4.97
CA PRO A 141 -2.29 -0.80 -4.48
C PRO A 141 -3.32 -0.51 -5.58
N PHE A 142 -2.89 -0.33 -6.83
CA PHE A 142 -3.80 -0.15 -7.97
C PHE A 142 -4.59 -1.43 -8.25
N ILE A 143 -3.91 -2.56 -8.25
CA ILE A 143 -4.56 -3.88 -8.39
C ILE A 143 -5.51 -4.11 -7.21
N ALA A 144 -5.07 -3.75 -6.00
CA ALA A 144 -5.90 -3.82 -4.79
C ALA A 144 -7.19 -3.00 -4.94
N LEU A 145 -7.08 -1.77 -5.48
CA LEU A 145 -8.25 -0.90 -5.75
C LEU A 145 -9.22 -1.54 -6.76
N ILE A 146 -8.69 -2.10 -7.85
CA ILE A 146 -9.51 -2.80 -8.86
C ILE A 146 -10.23 -3.99 -8.22
N LEU A 147 -9.52 -4.79 -7.42
CA LEU A 147 -10.07 -5.96 -6.74
C LEU A 147 -11.17 -5.57 -5.75
N ASP A 148 -10.99 -4.47 -5.01
CA ASP A 148 -11.97 -3.97 -4.06
C ASP A 148 -13.23 -3.48 -4.77
N ILE A 149 -13.09 -2.78 -5.90
CA ILE A 149 -14.24 -2.36 -6.76
C ILE A 149 -14.96 -3.59 -7.31
N LEU A 150 -14.23 -4.64 -7.72
CA LEU A 150 -14.82 -5.90 -8.20
C LEU A 150 -15.57 -6.61 -7.08
N ALA A 151 -15.00 -6.64 -5.87
CA ALA A 151 -15.66 -7.18 -4.67
C ALA A 151 -16.98 -6.43 -4.39
N TYR A 152 -16.93 -5.11 -4.38
CA TYR A 152 -18.11 -4.24 -4.20
C TYR A 152 -19.21 -4.55 -5.23
N LYS A 153 -18.86 -4.63 -6.52
CA LYS A 153 -19.80 -4.94 -7.61
C LYS A 153 -20.41 -6.35 -7.42
N ALA A 154 -19.59 -7.31 -7.02
CA ALA A 154 -20.04 -8.69 -6.79
C ALA A 154 -21.00 -8.77 -5.60
N ILE A 155 -20.71 -8.05 -4.49
CA ILE A 155 -21.55 -7.98 -3.30
C ILE A 155 -22.91 -7.37 -3.65
N ASN A 156 -22.94 -6.24 -4.36
CA ASN A 156 -24.17 -5.56 -4.76
C ASN A 156 -25.02 -6.40 -5.73
N LYS A 157 -24.38 -7.11 -6.64
CA LYS A 157 -25.08 -8.01 -7.56
C LYS A 157 -25.80 -9.13 -6.78
N ASP A 158 -25.10 -9.71 -5.81
CA ASP A 158 -25.63 -10.78 -4.96
C ASP A 158 -26.78 -10.28 -4.08
N GLU A 159 -26.66 -9.07 -3.52
CA GLU A 159 -27.74 -8.44 -2.72
C GLU A 159 -28.99 -8.21 -3.58
N ARG A 160 -28.85 -7.72 -4.79
CA ARG A 160 -29.98 -7.48 -5.71
C ARG A 160 -30.70 -8.80 -6.05
N LEU A 161 -29.97 -9.88 -6.26
CA LEU A 161 -30.53 -11.20 -6.55
C LEU A 161 -31.36 -11.70 -5.36
N VAL A 162 -30.86 -11.56 -4.13
CA VAL A 162 -31.58 -11.97 -2.92
C VAL A 162 -32.87 -11.16 -2.76
N ARG A 163 -32.81 -9.84 -2.92
CA ARG A 163 -33.97 -8.95 -2.80
C ARG A 163 -35.04 -9.24 -3.87
N SER A 164 -34.62 -9.64 -5.08
CA SER A 164 -35.58 -10.00 -6.14
C SER A 164 -36.31 -11.29 -5.83
N LEU A 165 -35.65 -12.24 -5.20
CA LEU A 165 -36.28 -13.51 -4.76
C LEU A 165 -37.28 -13.29 -3.61
N ASP A 166 -36.93 -12.40 -2.67
CA ASP A 166 -37.82 -12.07 -1.54
C ASP A 166 -39.13 -11.39 -2.00
N ARG A 167 -39.11 -10.69 -3.14
CA ARG A 167 -40.29 -10.00 -3.69
C ARG A 167 -41.27 -10.96 -4.39
N ILE A 168 -40.83 -12.16 -4.74
CA ILE A 168 -41.65 -13.15 -5.45
C ILE A 168 -42.41 -14.05 -4.44
N ARG A 169 -42.00 -14.04 -3.18
CA ARG A 169 -42.61 -14.85 -2.12
C ARG A 169 -43.67 -14.04 -1.33
#